data_b5adcee08bdeb65ad654d6a7ab10333a
#
_entry.id   b5adcee08bdeb65ad654d6a7ab10333a
#
_cell.length_a   1.000
_cell.length_b   1.000
_cell.length_c   1.000
_cell.angle_alpha   90.00
_cell.angle_beta   90.00
_cell.angle_gamma   90.00
#
_symmetry.space_group_name_H-M   'P 1'
#
loop_
_entity.id
_entity.type
_entity.pdbx_description
1 polymer ?
#
loop_
_entity_poly.entity_id
_entity_poly.type
_entity_poly.pdbx_seq_one_letter_code
_entity_poly.pdbx_strand_id
1 'polypeptide(L)'
;AHTSASNMYKHASLTGLGGPLFERNQEATVYVGNLEPRVNEEIIWELFLQAGPIVNVHIPRDKVTNEHQSYGFVEFKAEEDADYSIKILHMIKLFNKPIKVNKASQDKRT
;
A
#
# COMPACT_ATOMS: atom_id res chain seq x y z
N ALA A 1 -5.41 7.32 18.00
CA ALA A 1 -5.85 6.75 16.81
C ALA A 1 -4.73 6.67 15.84
N HIS A 2 -4.01 7.73 15.65
CA HIS A 2 -2.94 7.73 14.80
C HIS A 2 -1.94 6.71 15.23
N THR A 3 -1.61 6.68 16.49
CA THR A 3 -0.62 5.77 17.00
C THR A 3 -1.06 4.35 16.82
N SER A 4 -2.35 4.14 16.89
CA SER A 4 -2.89 2.82 16.70
C SER A 4 -2.66 2.31 15.31
N ALA A 5 -2.91 3.12 14.33
CA ALA A 5 -2.74 2.73 12.94
C ALA A 5 -1.27 2.41 12.68
N SER A 6 -0.39 3.22 13.19
CA SER A 6 1.02 3.02 12.98
C SER A 6 1.49 1.72 13.66
N ASN A 7 0.96 1.43 14.81
CA ASN A 7 1.34 0.22 15.51
C ASN A 7 0.80 -1.01 14.79
N MET A 8 -0.40 -0.90 14.25
CA MET A 8 -0.97 -2.02 13.52
C MET A 8 -0.15 -2.32 12.30
N TYR A 9 0.32 -1.30 11.62
CA TYR A 9 1.13 -1.50 10.44
C TYR A 9 2.43 -2.22 10.82
N LYS A 10 3.09 -1.79 11.85
CA LYS A 10 4.35 -2.41 12.26
C LYS A 10 4.14 -3.85 12.69
N HIS A 11 3.05 -4.09 13.38
CA HIS A 11 2.77 -5.43 13.86
C HIS A 11 2.50 -6.35 12.66
N ALA A 12 1.73 -5.86 11.72
CA ALA A 12 1.40 -6.66 10.55
C ALA A 12 2.68 -6.99 9.79
N SER A 13 3.57 -6.04 9.73
CA SER A 13 4.80 -6.24 9.00
C SER A 13 5.65 -7.33 9.66
N LEU A 14 5.68 -7.32 10.97
CA LEU A 14 6.43 -8.33 11.69
C LEU A 14 5.81 -9.69 11.58
N THR A 15 4.52 -9.74 11.75
CA THR A 15 3.88 -11.01 11.69
C THR A 15 3.95 -11.53 10.31
N GLY A 16 3.95 -10.56 9.41
CA GLY A 16 3.93 -10.95 8.02
C GLY A 16 5.00 -11.92 7.76
N LEU A 17 5.93 -11.89 8.64
CA LEU A 17 6.90 -12.68 8.44
C LEU A 17 6.42 -13.96 8.17
N GLY A 18 5.79 -14.31 8.83
CA GLY A 18 5.45 -15.54 8.58
C GLY A 18 4.37 -15.60 7.67
N GLY A 19 3.49 -15.17 8.02
CA GLY A 19 2.41 -15.39 7.32
C GLY A 19 2.33 -15.32 5.94
N PRO A 20 2.52 -14.54 5.74
CA PRO A 20 2.19 -14.32 4.54
C PRO A 20 2.59 -15.01 3.69
N LEU A 21 3.44 -15.18 4.12
CA LEU A 21 4.01 -15.69 3.40
C LEU A 21 3.27 -16.06 2.49
N PHE A 22 2.93 -15.85 2.29
CA PHE A 22 2.42 -16.56 1.44
C PHE A 22 1.16 -16.23 1.05
N GLU A 23 0.46 -15.90 1.81
CA GLU A 23 -0.81 -15.79 1.44
C GLU A 23 -1.26 -14.40 1.23
N ARG A 24 -0.53 -13.59 0.64
CA ARG A 24 -1.00 -12.28 0.28
C ARG A 24 -2.16 -12.43 -0.68
N ASN A 25 -3.26 -11.77 -0.40
CA ASN A 25 -4.43 -11.85 -1.26
C ASN A 25 -4.25 -10.82 -2.40
N GLN A 26 -3.83 -11.29 -3.53
CA GLN A 26 -3.58 -10.42 -4.67
C GLN A 26 -4.82 -9.67 -5.14
N GLU A 27 -5.99 -10.28 -4.99
CA GLU A 27 -7.20 -9.62 -5.44
C GLU A 27 -7.59 -8.47 -4.51
N ALA A 28 -7.09 -8.48 -3.28
CA ALA A 28 -7.35 -7.42 -2.33
C ALA A 28 -6.15 -6.50 -2.21
N THR A 29 -5.17 -6.62 -3.10
CA THR A 29 -3.96 -5.83 -3.07
C THR A 29 -3.94 -4.86 -4.24
N VAL A 30 -3.56 -3.61 -3.99
CA VAL A 30 -3.43 -2.63 -5.06
C VAL A 30 -1.98 -2.19 -5.17
N TYR A 31 -1.59 -1.84 -6.40
CA TYR A 31 -0.29 -1.30 -6.72
C TYR A 31 -0.45 0.22 -6.68
N VAL A 32 0.47 0.92 -6.05
CA VAL A 32 0.42 2.36 -5.98
C VAL A 32 1.74 2.88 -6.56
N GLY A 33 1.67 3.59 -7.66
CA GLY A 33 2.87 4.06 -8.34
C GLY A 33 2.99 5.56 -8.38
N ASN A 34 4.06 6.02 -8.95
CA ASN A 34 4.35 7.44 -9.10
C ASN A 34 4.44 8.14 -7.75
N LEU A 35 5.05 7.50 -6.77
CA LEU A 35 5.16 8.04 -5.43
C LEU A 35 6.30 9.06 -5.34
N GLU A 36 6.03 10.19 -4.73
CA GLU A 36 7.04 11.21 -4.50
C GLU A 36 8.00 10.68 -3.43
N PRO A 37 9.28 11.04 -3.50
CA PRO A 37 10.28 10.47 -2.58
C PRO A 37 9.97 10.58 -1.08
N ARG A 38 9.20 11.57 -0.68
CA ARG A 38 8.89 11.73 0.73
C ARG A 38 7.75 10.82 1.22
N VAL A 39 7.08 10.16 0.30
CA VAL A 39 5.95 9.30 0.68
C VAL A 39 6.50 8.06 1.38
N ASN A 40 5.92 7.71 2.49
CA ASN A 40 6.32 6.52 3.22
C ASN A 40 5.10 5.67 3.56
N GLU A 41 5.32 4.54 4.21
CA GLU A 41 4.26 3.61 4.48
C GLU A 41 3.16 4.22 5.36
N GLU A 42 3.53 5.07 6.28
CA GLU A 42 2.57 5.68 7.17
C GLU A 42 1.65 6.61 6.42
N ILE A 43 2.16 7.38 5.48
CA ILE A 43 1.35 8.28 4.68
C ILE A 43 0.38 7.47 3.83
N ILE A 44 0.86 6.40 3.22
CA ILE A 44 0.02 5.57 2.38
C ILE A 44 -1.05 4.89 3.23
N TRP A 45 -0.70 4.42 4.42
CA TRP A 45 -1.65 3.79 5.30
C TRP A 45 -2.79 4.75 5.62
N GLU A 46 -2.45 5.97 6.02
CA GLU A 46 -3.45 6.95 6.38
C GLU A 46 -4.35 7.29 5.20
N LEU A 47 -3.79 7.44 4.04
CA LEU A 47 -4.58 7.79 2.87
C LEU A 47 -5.50 6.63 2.48
N PHE A 48 -4.96 5.44 2.40
CA PHE A 48 -5.74 4.31 1.91
C PHE A 48 -6.72 3.74 2.94
N LEU A 49 -6.52 4.06 4.21
CA LEU A 49 -7.44 3.61 5.24
C LEU A 49 -8.84 4.17 5.00
N GLN A 50 -8.95 5.26 4.27
CA GLN A 50 -10.24 5.84 3.95
C GLN A 50 -11.07 4.91 3.07
N ALA A 51 -10.43 4.04 2.33
CA ALA A 51 -11.13 3.13 1.44
C ALA A 51 -11.59 1.86 2.17
N GLY A 52 -10.91 1.50 3.24
CA GLY A 52 -11.29 0.31 3.99
C GLY A 52 -10.16 -0.18 4.88
N PRO A 53 -10.42 -1.20 5.68
CA PRO A 53 -9.40 -1.72 6.60
C PRO A 53 -8.23 -2.33 5.85
N ILE A 54 -7.03 -2.00 6.27
CA ILE A 54 -5.81 -2.41 5.61
C ILE A 54 -5.12 -3.52 6.40
N VAL A 55 -4.57 -4.49 5.68
CA VAL A 55 -3.84 -5.57 6.30
C VAL A 55 -2.36 -5.21 6.31
N ASN A 56 -1.84 -4.65 5.23
CA ASN A 56 -0.42 -4.39 5.14
C ASN A 56 -0.11 -3.34 4.08
N VAL A 57 0.96 -2.59 4.28
CA VAL A 57 1.46 -1.63 3.32
C VAL A 57 2.94 -1.93 3.15
N HIS A 58 3.40 -2.04 1.91
CA HIS A 58 4.78 -2.34 1.63
C HIS A 58 5.32 -1.43 0.54
N ILE A 59 6.39 -0.70 0.82
CA ILE A 59 7.05 0.14 -0.16
C ILE A 59 8.49 -0.34 -0.25
N PRO A 60 8.86 -1.05 -1.32
CA PRO A 60 10.21 -1.58 -1.45
C PRO A 60 11.25 -0.47 -1.46
N ARG A 61 12.39 -0.70 -0.87
CA ARG A 61 13.45 0.29 -0.81
C ARG A 61 14.77 -0.32 -1.26
N ASP A 62 15.63 0.52 -1.80
CA ASP A 62 16.94 0.11 -2.22
C ASP A 62 17.76 -0.19 -0.96
N LYS A 63 18.43 -1.30 -0.91
CA LYS A 63 19.18 -1.69 0.26
C LYS A 63 20.37 -0.78 0.55
N VAL A 64 20.93 -0.21 -0.47
CA VAL A 64 22.10 0.65 -0.31
C VAL A 64 21.70 2.07 0.06
N THR A 65 20.81 2.68 -0.69
CA THR A 65 20.43 4.06 -0.47
C THR A 65 19.25 4.23 0.46
N ASN A 66 18.50 3.16 0.68
CA ASN A 66 17.30 3.16 1.49
C ASN A 66 16.22 4.05 0.89
N GLU A 67 16.27 4.32 -0.39
CA GLU A 67 15.26 5.13 -1.05
C GLU A 67 14.29 4.21 -1.75
N HIS A 68 13.00 4.58 -1.77
CA HIS A 68 12.03 3.72 -2.41
C HIS A 68 12.05 3.93 -3.92
N GLN A 69 11.46 2.97 -4.63
CA GLN A 69 11.47 2.98 -6.08
C GLN A 69 10.24 3.66 -6.65
N SER A 70 9.61 4.52 -5.91
CA SER A 70 8.43 5.27 -6.32
C SER A 70 7.18 4.43 -6.49
N TYR A 71 7.14 3.27 -5.88
CA TYR A 71 5.94 2.45 -5.93
C TYR A 71 5.80 1.62 -4.66
N GLY A 72 4.61 1.14 -4.41
CA GLY A 72 4.35 0.30 -3.26
C GLY A 72 3.07 -0.49 -3.43
N PHE A 73 2.71 -1.26 -2.42
CA PHE A 73 1.53 -2.09 -2.46
C PHE A 73 0.72 -1.93 -1.17
N VAL A 74 -0.59 -1.96 -1.30
CA VAL A 74 -1.48 -1.89 -0.14
C VAL A 74 -2.41 -3.10 -0.21
N GLU A 75 -2.43 -3.90 0.83
CA GLU A 75 -3.31 -5.06 0.90
C GLU A 75 -4.47 -4.74 1.83
N PHE A 76 -5.70 -4.87 1.32
CA PHE A 76 -6.89 -4.62 2.10
C PHE A 76 -7.43 -5.94 2.63
N LYS A 77 -8.35 -5.88 3.58
CA LYS A 77 -8.96 -7.08 4.09
C LYS A 77 -9.95 -7.66 3.11
N ALA A 78 -10.56 -6.83 2.28
CA ALA A 78 -11.55 -7.28 1.31
C ALA A 78 -11.23 -6.78 -0.06
N GLU A 79 -11.56 -7.59 -1.06
CA GLU A 79 -11.32 -7.22 -2.45
C GLU A 79 -12.10 -5.98 -2.84
N GLU A 80 -13.32 -5.84 -2.35
CA GLU A 80 -14.13 -4.67 -2.69
C GLU A 80 -13.50 -3.37 -2.18
N ASP A 81 -12.74 -3.44 -1.10
CA ASP A 81 -12.09 -2.26 -0.58
C ASP A 81 -10.92 -1.87 -1.51
N ALA A 82 -10.26 -2.86 -2.08
CA ALA A 82 -9.19 -2.61 -3.03
C ALA A 82 -9.78 -1.91 -4.25
N ASP A 83 -10.91 -2.42 -4.76
CA ASP A 83 -11.56 -1.83 -5.92
C ASP A 83 -11.99 -0.41 -5.62
N TYR A 84 -12.51 -0.18 -4.44
CA TYR A 84 -12.98 1.14 -4.05
C TYR A 84 -11.79 2.11 -3.97
N SER A 85 -10.65 1.66 -3.47
CA SER A 85 -9.50 2.52 -3.34
C SER A 85 -9.03 3.00 -4.72
N ILE A 86 -9.11 2.14 -5.71
CA ILE A 86 -8.71 2.52 -7.05
C ILE A 86 -9.64 3.62 -7.52
N LYS A 87 -10.93 3.45 -7.27
CA LYS A 87 -11.91 4.42 -7.71
C LYS A 87 -11.74 5.79 -7.07
N ILE A 88 -11.46 5.86 -5.79
CA ILE A 88 -11.42 7.15 -5.12
C ILE A 88 -10.03 7.75 -4.98
N LEU A 89 -8.99 6.94 -5.08
CA LEU A 89 -7.65 7.43 -4.81
C LEU A 89 -6.72 7.51 -6.04
N HIS A 90 -7.14 6.92 -7.14
CA HIS A 90 -6.31 6.98 -8.35
C HIS A 90 -6.14 8.44 -8.78
N MET A 91 -4.93 8.86 -8.98
CA MET A 91 -4.58 10.21 -9.42
C MET A 91 -4.72 11.29 -8.35
N ILE A 92 -4.89 10.88 -7.11
CA ILE A 92 -4.90 11.84 -6.02
C ILE A 92 -3.46 12.32 -5.88
N LYS A 93 -3.25 13.57 -5.61
CA LYS A 93 -1.91 14.11 -5.50
C LYS A 93 -1.36 14.03 -4.09
N LEU A 94 -0.17 13.46 -3.97
CA LEU A 94 0.55 13.44 -2.72
C LEU A 94 1.83 14.24 -2.99
N PHE A 95 2.04 15.33 -2.29
CA PHE A 95 3.17 16.22 -2.50
C PHE A 95 3.19 16.69 -3.96
N ASN A 96 2.00 17.03 -4.47
CA ASN A 96 1.85 17.53 -5.83
C ASN A 96 2.10 16.51 -6.93
N LYS A 97 2.22 15.25 -6.59
CA LYS A 97 2.48 14.24 -7.59
C LYS A 97 1.32 13.25 -7.60
N PRO A 98 0.63 13.06 -8.71
CA PRO A 98 -0.55 12.18 -8.74
C PRO A 98 -0.13 10.72 -8.65
N ILE A 99 -0.71 10.00 -7.71
CA ILE A 99 -0.39 8.61 -7.55
C ILE A 99 -1.22 7.77 -8.51
N LYS A 100 -0.71 6.63 -8.91
CA LYS A 100 -1.41 5.74 -9.80
C LYS A 100 -1.79 4.49 -9.03
N VAL A 101 -3.08 4.18 -8.98
CA VAL A 101 -3.57 3.04 -8.20
C VAL A 101 -4.18 2.01 -9.13
N ASN A 102 -3.68 0.78 -9.10
CA ASN A 102 -4.17 -0.29 -9.94
C ASN A 102 -4.19 -1.59 -9.15
N LYS A 103 -4.90 -2.60 -9.63
CA LYS A 103 -4.93 -3.87 -8.97
C LYS A 103 -3.58 -4.55 -9.15
N ALA A 104 -3.04 -5.11 -8.09
CA ALA A 104 -1.77 -5.81 -8.16
C ALA A 104 -1.85 -7.01 -9.11
N SER A 105 -2.99 -7.68 -9.14
CA SER A 105 -3.13 -8.83 -10.01
C SER A 105 -3.08 -8.44 -11.47
N GLN A 106 -3.57 -7.26 -11.81
CA GLN A 106 -3.56 -6.81 -13.19
C GLN A 106 -2.13 -6.43 -13.56
N ASP A 107 -1.44 -5.77 -12.69
CA ASP A 107 -0.09 -5.36 -12.95
C ASP A 107 0.77 -6.58 -13.20
N LYS A 108 0.49 -7.65 -12.53
CA LYS A 108 1.25 -8.82 -12.67
C LYS A 108 1.17 -9.42 -14.04
N ARG A 109 0.10 -9.22 -14.74
CA ARG A 109 -0.05 -9.79 -16.05
C ARG A 109 0.68 -9.08 -17.13
N THR A 110 1.12 -7.92 -16.92
CA THR A 110 1.87 -7.24 -17.93
C THR A 110 3.33 -7.55 -17.71
#